data_c7ff6677fb5f4505b3a4084dff8003b3
#
_entry.id   c7ff6677fb5f4505b3a4084dff8003b3
#
_cell.length_a   1.000
_cell.length_b   1.000
_cell.length_c   1.000
_cell.angle_alpha   90.00
_cell.angle_beta   90.00
_cell.angle_gamma   90.00
#
_symmetry.space_group_name_H-M   'P 1'
#
loop_
_entity.id
_entity.type
_entity.pdbx_description
1 polymer ?
#
loop_
_entity_poly.entity_id
_entity_poly.type
_entity_poly.pdbx_seq_one_letter_code
_entity_poly.pdbx_strand_id
1 'polypeptide(L)'
;MERRDKINYYLDIAETVMERGTCLRRNYGTIIVKNDEIISTGYTGAPRGRKNCIDLGCCRRESLNIPRGQRYELCRSVHSEAHAIISAPRNEMIGATIYLVGKDRQGNLVENASSCAMCKRMIINAGIEKVIIRTGKDTYSIINVQDWIDNDDSLSDELGY
;
A
#
# COMPACT_ATOMS: atom_id res chain seq x y z
N MET A 1 -4.56 -24.14 -21.81
CA MET A 1 -3.98 -23.02 -21.08
C MET A 1 -4.57 -22.98 -19.68
N GLU A 2 -3.72 -22.97 -18.67
CA GLU A 2 -4.17 -22.84 -17.29
C GLU A 2 -4.56 -21.39 -16.99
N ARG A 3 -5.70 -21.22 -16.34
CA ARG A 3 -6.21 -19.90 -15.98
C ARG A 3 -5.58 -19.44 -14.66
N ARG A 4 -5.04 -18.21 -14.65
CA ARG A 4 -4.49 -17.60 -13.42
C ARG A 4 -5.58 -17.51 -12.35
N ASP A 5 -5.31 -17.92 -11.12
CA ASP A 5 -6.28 -17.75 -10.04
C ASP A 5 -6.55 -16.28 -9.76
N LYS A 6 -7.73 -15.98 -9.28
CA LYS A 6 -8.23 -14.61 -9.17
C LYS A 6 -7.38 -13.73 -8.24
N ILE A 7 -6.94 -14.26 -7.11
CA ILE A 7 -6.13 -13.48 -6.16
C ILE A 7 -4.79 -13.11 -6.77
N ASN A 8 -4.07 -14.06 -7.34
CA ASN A 8 -2.80 -13.78 -8.00
C ASN A 8 -2.95 -12.90 -9.25
N TYR A 9 -4.07 -13.05 -9.98
CA TYR A 9 -4.40 -12.14 -11.08
C TYR A 9 -4.47 -10.69 -10.62
N TYR A 10 -5.19 -10.39 -9.54
CA TYR A 10 -5.26 -9.02 -9.00
C TYR A 10 -3.93 -8.57 -8.41
N LEU A 11 -3.17 -9.45 -7.79
CA LEU A 11 -1.82 -9.13 -7.31
C LEU A 11 -0.87 -8.82 -8.47
N ASP A 12 -0.97 -9.53 -9.59
CA ASP A 12 -0.20 -9.21 -10.80
C ASP A 12 -0.52 -7.80 -11.31
N ILE A 13 -1.79 -7.39 -11.28
CA ILE A 13 -2.20 -6.04 -11.66
C ILE A 13 -1.63 -5.00 -10.67
N ALA A 14 -1.71 -5.26 -9.37
CA ALA A 14 -1.13 -4.38 -8.35
C ALA A 14 0.39 -4.24 -8.54
N GLU A 15 1.08 -5.31 -8.92
CA GLU A 15 2.52 -5.27 -9.21
C GLU A 15 2.82 -4.41 -10.43
N THR A 16 2.00 -4.48 -11.47
CA THR A 16 2.12 -3.60 -12.64
C THR A 16 1.89 -2.12 -12.26
N VAL A 17 0.88 -1.84 -11.45
CA VAL A 17 0.65 -0.49 -10.93
C VAL A 17 1.87 0.02 -10.15
N MET A 18 2.49 -0.82 -9.35
CA MET A 18 3.70 -0.51 -8.59
C MET A 18 4.86 -0.03 -9.47
N GLU A 19 4.96 -0.51 -10.71
CA GLU A 19 6.03 -0.13 -11.64
C GLU A 19 6.04 1.36 -11.98
N ARG A 20 4.95 2.09 -11.73
CA ARG A 20 4.92 3.55 -11.83
C ARG A 20 5.46 4.26 -10.60
N GLY A 21 5.81 3.54 -9.55
CA GLY A 21 6.34 4.09 -8.31
C GLY A 21 7.61 4.90 -8.51
N THR A 22 7.77 5.96 -7.73
CA THR A 22 8.84 6.95 -7.89
C THR A 22 9.69 7.13 -6.63
N CYS A 23 9.54 6.24 -5.65
CA CYS A 23 10.36 6.26 -4.43
C CYS A 23 11.73 5.63 -4.70
N LEU A 24 12.77 6.22 -4.12
CA LEU A 24 14.14 5.70 -4.21
C LEU A 24 14.39 4.45 -3.36
N ARG A 25 13.51 4.21 -2.37
CA ARG A 25 13.74 3.15 -1.38
C ARG A 25 12.86 1.94 -1.62
N ARG A 26 11.55 2.14 -1.67
CA ARG A 26 10.55 1.09 -1.82
C ARG A 26 9.37 1.62 -2.58
N ASN A 27 8.87 0.83 -3.49
CA ASN A 27 7.67 1.15 -4.23
C ASN A 27 6.58 0.13 -3.96
N TYR A 28 5.37 0.62 -3.81
CA TYR A 28 4.18 -0.19 -3.58
C TYR A 28 3.16 0.10 -4.65
N GLY A 29 2.39 -0.92 -4.98
CA GLY A 29 1.22 -0.79 -5.84
C GLY A 29 0.00 -1.32 -5.12
N THR A 30 -1.10 -0.61 -5.23
CA THR A 30 -2.38 -0.93 -4.59
C THR A 30 -3.48 -0.89 -5.62
N ILE A 31 -4.35 -1.90 -5.61
CA ILE A 31 -5.63 -1.82 -6.28
C ILE A 31 -6.75 -2.09 -5.29
N ILE A 32 -7.89 -1.43 -5.48
CA ILE A 32 -9.10 -1.66 -4.69
C ILE A 32 -10.10 -2.36 -5.61
N VAL A 33 -10.62 -3.50 -5.16
CA VAL A 33 -11.52 -4.34 -5.93
C VAL A 33 -12.80 -4.59 -5.13
N LYS A 34 -13.94 -4.43 -5.78
CA LYS A 34 -15.24 -4.74 -5.20
C LYS A 34 -16.14 -5.37 -6.27
N ASN A 35 -16.83 -6.45 -5.91
CA ASN A 35 -17.70 -7.17 -6.85
C ASN A 35 -16.99 -7.53 -8.16
N ASP A 36 -15.74 -7.99 -8.05
CA ASP A 36 -14.90 -8.38 -9.18
C ASP A 36 -14.59 -7.23 -10.17
N GLU A 37 -14.67 -6.00 -9.70
CA GLU A 37 -14.32 -4.80 -10.47
C GLU A 37 -13.22 -4.00 -9.78
N ILE A 38 -12.24 -3.52 -10.55
CA ILE A 38 -11.22 -2.61 -10.03
C ILE A 38 -11.84 -1.22 -9.90
N ILE A 39 -11.92 -0.74 -8.65
CA ILE A 39 -12.50 0.58 -8.33
C ILE A 39 -11.46 1.68 -8.51
N SER A 40 -10.23 1.43 -8.05
CA SER A 40 -9.14 2.40 -8.15
C SER A 40 -7.78 1.71 -8.06
N THR A 41 -6.76 2.46 -8.43
CA THR A 41 -5.36 2.06 -8.34
C THR A 41 -4.55 3.15 -7.65
N GLY A 42 -3.42 2.78 -7.07
CA GLY A 42 -2.49 3.73 -6.47
C GLY A 42 -1.07 3.18 -6.45
N TYR A 43 -0.10 4.05 -6.58
CA TYR A 43 1.32 3.72 -6.47
C TYR A 43 2.02 4.77 -5.61
N THR A 44 3.17 4.42 -5.06
CA THR A 44 3.99 5.32 -4.26
C THR A 44 4.58 6.43 -5.14
N GLY A 45 4.25 7.68 -4.88
CA GLY A 45 4.75 8.79 -5.67
C GLY A 45 4.48 10.14 -5.03
N ALA A 46 5.19 11.17 -5.47
CA ALA A 46 4.95 12.52 -5.02
C ALA A 46 3.53 12.99 -5.37
N PRO A 47 2.99 13.99 -4.67
CA PRO A 47 1.73 14.59 -5.08
C PRO A 47 1.78 15.02 -6.54
N ARG A 48 0.66 14.83 -7.23
CA ARG A 48 0.57 15.16 -8.67
C ARG A 48 1.00 16.61 -8.94
N GLY A 49 1.89 16.78 -9.92
CA GLY A 49 2.46 18.09 -10.27
C GLY A 49 3.72 18.46 -9.52
N ARG A 50 4.09 17.73 -8.49
CA ARG A 50 5.35 17.94 -7.76
C ARG A 50 6.43 16.99 -8.26
N LYS A 51 7.70 17.39 -8.08
CA LYS A 51 8.85 16.54 -8.44
C LYS A 51 8.89 15.28 -7.58
N ASN A 52 9.16 14.16 -8.20
CA ASN A 52 9.30 12.88 -7.54
C ASN A 52 10.67 12.76 -6.84
N CYS A 53 10.77 11.81 -5.90
CA CYS A 53 12.07 11.54 -5.25
C CYS A 53 13.13 11.11 -6.25
N ILE A 54 12.77 10.33 -7.27
CA ILE A 54 13.71 9.94 -8.34
C ILE A 54 14.22 11.16 -9.13
N ASP A 55 13.41 12.19 -9.29
CA ASP A 55 13.82 13.43 -9.98
C ASP A 55 14.76 14.26 -9.11
N LEU A 56 14.55 14.23 -7.80
CA LEU A 56 15.37 14.96 -6.82
C LEU A 56 16.67 14.23 -6.49
N GLY A 57 16.72 12.90 -6.71
CA GLY A 57 17.87 12.07 -6.40
C GLY A 57 18.14 11.86 -4.91
N CYS A 58 17.21 12.24 -4.02
CA CYS A 58 17.39 12.09 -2.59
C CYS A 58 16.06 11.82 -1.87
N CYS A 59 16.14 11.13 -0.75
CA CYS A 59 15.01 10.88 0.15
C CYS A 59 15.13 11.83 1.35
N ARG A 60 14.10 12.67 1.58
CA ARG A 60 14.10 13.62 2.69
C ARG A 60 14.26 12.93 4.05
N ARG A 61 13.59 11.79 4.25
CA ARG A 61 13.69 11.06 5.52
C ARG A 61 15.08 10.49 5.74
N GLU A 62 15.73 9.96 4.71
CA GLU A 62 17.14 9.53 4.79
C GLU A 62 18.07 10.72 5.07
N SER A 63 17.86 11.85 4.41
CA SER A 63 18.65 13.06 4.62
C SER A 63 18.58 13.58 6.05
N LEU A 64 17.46 13.34 6.73
CA LEU A 64 17.24 13.74 8.12
C LEU A 64 17.57 12.63 9.13
N ASN A 65 18.11 11.48 8.65
CA ASN A 65 18.45 10.32 9.48
C ASN A 65 17.24 9.78 10.28
N ILE A 66 16.05 9.82 9.68
CA ILE A 66 14.83 9.33 10.33
C ILE A 66 14.79 7.81 10.21
N PRO A 67 14.61 7.07 11.34
CA PRO A 67 14.48 5.62 11.30
C PRO A 67 13.31 5.16 10.44
N ARG A 68 13.44 3.96 9.89
CA ARG A 68 12.37 3.31 9.13
C ARG A 68 11.08 3.23 9.96
N GLY A 69 9.96 3.47 9.32
CA GLY A 69 8.64 3.37 9.96
C GLY A 69 8.22 4.60 10.76
N GLN A 70 9.07 5.65 10.81
CA GLN A 70 8.82 6.85 11.60
C GLN A 70 8.69 8.09 10.72
N ARG A 71 7.97 9.08 11.24
CA ARG A 71 7.88 10.44 10.67
C ARG A 71 7.47 10.44 9.19
N TYR A 72 6.43 9.68 8.84
CA TYR A 72 5.93 9.64 7.47
C TYR A 72 5.36 10.99 6.99
N GLU A 73 4.99 11.89 7.90
CA GLU A 73 4.58 13.25 7.56
C GLU A 73 5.70 14.04 6.86
N LEU A 74 6.94 13.62 7.02
CA LEU A 74 8.10 14.20 6.34
C LEU A 74 8.43 13.50 5.02
N CYS A 75 7.75 12.42 4.71
CA CYS A 75 7.90 11.72 3.43
C CYS A 75 7.26 12.55 2.31
N ARG A 76 7.98 12.69 1.20
CA ARG A 76 7.47 13.41 0.04
C ARG A 76 6.40 12.61 -0.71
N SER A 77 6.45 11.29 -0.63
CA SER A 77 5.56 10.41 -1.38
C SER A 77 4.20 10.26 -0.70
N VAL A 78 3.16 10.23 -1.51
CA VAL A 78 1.85 9.69 -1.12
C VAL A 78 1.97 8.17 -1.16
N HIS A 79 1.59 7.48 -0.11
CA HIS A 79 1.61 6.03 -0.07
C HIS A 79 0.59 5.43 -1.04
N SER A 80 0.87 4.26 -1.57
CA SER A 80 0.02 3.64 -2.60
C SER A 80 -1.42 3.42 -2.14
N GLU A 81 -1.61 3.02 -0.89
CA GLU A 81 -2.94 2.81 -0.30
C GLU A 81 -3.72 4.13 -0.23
N ALA A 82 -3.06 5.20 0.25
CA ALA A 82 -3.66 6.53 0.31
C ALA A 82 -4.03 7.05 -1.09
N HIS A 83 -3.15 6.83 -2.07
CA HIS A 83 -3.39 7.20 -3.46
C HIS A 83 -4.65 6.50 -4.01
N ALA A 84 -4.76 5.18 -3.78
CA ALA A 84 -5.92 4.41 -4.23
C ALA A 84 -7.22 4.88 -3.53
N ILE A 85 -7.16 5.12 -2.22
CA ILE A 85 -8.31 5.55 -1.43
C ILE A 85 -8.80 6.95 -1.86
N ILE A 86 -7.89 7.88 -2.11
CA ILE A 86 -8.24 9.23 -2.59
C ILE A 86 -8.95 9.17 -3.95
N SER A 87 -8.64 8.18 -4.76
CA SER A 87 -9.13 8.06 -6.14
C SER A 87 -10.49 7.36 -6.26
N ALA A 88 -11.15 6.99 -5.15
CA ALA A 88 -12.42 6.29 -5.17
C ALA A 88 -13.43 6.89 -4.18
N PRO A 89 -14.74 6.86 -4.51
CA PRO A 89 -15.77 7.26 -3.56
C PRO A 89 -15.87 6.23 -2.42
N ARG A 90 -16.12 6.73 -1.21
CA ARG A 90 -16.19 5.85 -0.03
C ARG A 90 -17.28 4.77 -0.15
N ASN A 91 -18.45 5.11 -0.69
CA ASN A 91 -19.54 4.16 -0.84
C ASN A 91 -19.20 2.97 -1.77
N GLU A 92 -18.25 3.12 -2.67
CA GLU A 92 -17.76 2.02 -3.51
C GLU A 92 -16.68 1.20 -2.81
N MET A 93 -15.99 1.78 -1.82
CA MET A 93 -14.93 1.09 -1.08
C MET A 93 -15.44 0.25 0.08
N ILE A 94 -16.62 0.53 0.62
CA ILE A 94 -17.17 -0.24 1.74
C ILE A 94 -17.35 -1.70 1.34
N GLY A 95 -16.70 -2.61 2.09
CA GLY A 95 -16.70 -4.04 1.79
C GLY A 95 -15.73 -4.48 0.70
N ALA A 96 -14.93 -3.56 0.14
CA ALA A 96 -13.95 -3.87 -0.90
C ALA A 96 -12.70 -4.57 -0.35
N THR A 97 -11.88 -5.06 -1.25
CA THR A 97 -10.59 -5.70 -0.95
C THR A 97 -9.45 -4.88 -1.56
N ILE A 98 -8.40 -4.66 -0.78
CA ILE A 98 -7.13 -4.12 -1.26
C ILE A 98 -6.20 -5.27 -1.63
N TYR A 99 -5.56 -5.16 -2.78
CA TYR A 99 -4.43 -6.01 -3.18
C TYR A 99 -3.17 -5.13 -3.19
N LEU A 100 -2.14 -5.57 -2.47
CA LEU A 100 -0.94 -4.77 -2.20
C LEU A 100 0.31 -5.57 -2.54
N VAL A 101 1.20 -4.95 -3.31
CA VAL A 101 2.53 -5.48 -3.64
C VAL A 101 3.57 -4.40 -3.36
N GLY A 102 4.68 -4.78 -2.73
CA GLY A 102 5.81 -3.87 -2.50
C GLY A 102 7.13 -4.51 -2.89
N LYS A 103 8.01 -3.72 -3.48
CA LYS A 103 9.40 -4.12 -3.80
C LYS A 103 10.39 -3.07 -3.32
N ASP A 104 11.56 -3.55 -2.90
CA ASP A 104 12.68 -2.69 -2.52
C ASP A 104 13.44 -2.19 -3.77
N ARG A 105 14.51 -1.40 -3.56
CA ARG A 105 15.31 -0.83 -4.66
C ARG A 105 16.06 -1.89 -5.48
N GLN A 106 16.24 -3.11 -4.94
CA GLN A 106 16.86 -4.22 -5.65
C GLN A 106 15.83 -5.07 -6.43
N GLY A 107 14.55 -4.73 -6.36
CA GLY A 107 13.48 -5.45 -7.03
C GLY A 107 12.99 -6.68 -6.26
N ASN A 108 13.40 -6.87 -5.01
CA ASN A 108 12.93 -7.97 -4.16
C ASN A 108 11.61 -7.59 -3.49
N LEU A 109 10.71 -8.57 -3.34
CA LEU A 109 9.48 -8.37 -2.59
C LEU A 109 9.80 -7.94 -1.16
N VAL A 110 9.08 -6.92 -0.68
CA VAL A 110 9.19 -6.48 0.71
C VAL A 110 8.50 -7.51 1.58
N GLU A 111 9.25 -8.16 2.47
CA GLU A 111 8.68 -9.02 3.48
C GLU A 111 7.79 -8.18 4.40
N ASN A 112 6.64 -8.72 4.78
CA ASN A 112 5.69 -8.02 5.63
C ASN A 112 5.31 -6.63 5.07
N ALA A 113 4.94 -6.57 3.80
CA ALA A 113 4.49 -5.34 3.14
C ALA A 113 3.17 -4.81 3.72
N SER A 114 2.99 -4.95 5.04
CA SER A 114 1.82 -4.46 5.75
C SER A 114 1.74 -2.94 5.70
N SER A 115 0.54 -2.42 5.63
CA SER A 115 0.29 -0.99 5.65
C SER A 115 0.82 -0.34 6.93
N CYS A 116 1.38 0.86 6.83
CA CYS A 116 1.82 1.62 8.00
C CYS A 116 0.61 2.09 8.83
N ALA A 117 0.88 2.55 10.06
CA ALA A 117 -0.18 3.02 10.96
C ALA A 117 -1.07 4.12 10.34
N MET A 118 -0.47 5.01 9.56
CA MET A 118 -1.20 6.07 8.86
C MET A 118 -2.17 5.49 7.82
N CYS A 119 -1.71 4.55 7.00
CA CYS A 119 -2.54 3.91 5.97
C CYS A 119 -3.58 2.99 6.59
N LYS A 120 -3.27 2.26 7.66
CA LYS A 120 -4.24 1.42 8.36
C LYS A 120 -5.47 2.21 8.81
N ARG A 121 -5.27 3.39 9.39
CA ARG A 121 -6.37 4.27 9.80
C ARG A 121 -7.27 4.65 8.62
N MET A 122 -6.67 4.98 7.49
CA MET A 122 -7.40 5.31 6.27
C MET A 122 -8.16 4.11 5.71
N ILE A 123 -7.53 2.93 5.70
CA ILE A 123 -8.14 1.69 5.22
C ILE A 123 -9.36 1.33 6.07
N ILE A 124 -9.24 1.39 7.40
CA ILE A 124 -10.35 1.15 8.32
C ILE A 124 -11.49 2.13 8.02
N ASN A 125 -11.18 3.41 7.93
CA ASN A 125 -12.21 4.44 7.77
C ASN A 125 -12.85 4.44 6.38
N ALA A 126 -12.13 3.92 5.37
CA ALA A 126 -12.68 3.71 4.03
C ALA A 126 -13.68 2.56 3.96
N GLY A 127 -13.73 1.70 4.98
CA GLY A 127 -14.62 0.55 5.02
C GLY A 127 -14.11 -0.68 4.27
N ILE A 128 -12.84 -0.72 3.95
CA ILE A 128 -12.19 -1.88 3.30
C ILE A 128 -12.30 -3.10 4.23
N GLU A 129 -12.67 -4.24 3.68
CA GLU A 129 -12.86 -5.48 4.43
C GLU A 129 -11.57 -6.29 4.60
N LYS A 130 -10.79 -6.40 3.52
CA LYS A 130 -9.59 -7.23 3.48
C LYS A 130 -8.43 -6.53 2.81
N VAL A 131 -7.21 -6.84 3.26
CA VAL A 131 -5.97 -6.49 2.58
C VAL A 131 -5.24 -7.78 2.25
N ILE A 132 -4.97 -8.01 0.98
CA ILE A 132 -4.23 -9.17 0.48
C ILE A 132 -2.88 -8.70 -0.01
N ILE A 133 -1.81 -9.26 0.56
CA ILE A 133 -0.43 -8.84 0.34
C ILE A 133 0.34 -9.98 -0.34
N ARG A 134 1.04 -9.68 -1.42
CA ARG A 134 1.93 -10.64 -2.06
C ARG A 134 3.14 -10.92 -1.18
N THR A 135 3.39 -12.20 -0.90
CA THR A 135 4.53 -12.67 -0.09
C THR A 135 5.57 -13.43 -0.91
N GLY A 136 5.24 -13.83 -2.12
CA GLY A 136 6.09 -14.54 -3.05
C GLY A 136 5.49 -14.51 -4.44
N LYS A 137 6.10 -15.23 -5.38
CA LYS A 137 5.63 -15.23 -6.79
C LYS A 137 4.15 -15.64 -6.93
N ASP A 138 3.72 -16.63 -6.16
CA ASP A 138 2.37 -17.17 -6.22
C ASP A 138 1.75 -17.30 -4.82
N THR A 139 2.37 -16.69 -3.81
CA THR A 139 1.93 -16.76 -2.42
C THR A 139 1.50 -15.39 -1.92
N TYR A 140 0.59 -15.40 -0.96
CA TYR A 140 0.04 -14.17 -0.38
C TYR A 140 -0.43 -14.41 1.05
N SER A 141 -0.64 -13.33 1.78
CA SER A 141 -1.33 -13.35 3.07
C SER A 141 -2.60 -12.51 2.99
N ILE A 142 -3.62 -12.93 3.74
CA ILE A 142 -4.91 -12.24 3.82
C ILE A 142 -5.05 -11.65 5.22
N ILE A 143 -5.29 -10.34 5.29
CA ILE A 143 -5.55 -9.64 6.54
C ILE A 143 -7.01 -9.21 6.55
N ASN A 144 -7.73 -9.57 7.61
CA ASN A 144 -9.07 -9.06 7.85
C ASN A 144 -8.96 -7.73 8.59
N VAL A 145 -9.47 -6.67 8.01
CA VAL A 145 -9.40 -5.32 8.61
C VAL A 145 -10.12 -5.26 9.96
N GLN A 146 -11.15 -6.10 10.15
CA GLN A 146 -11.84 -6.20 11.44
C GLN A 146 -10.88 -6.55 12.59
N ASP A 147 -9.82 -7.34 12.32
CA ASP A 147 -8.81 -7.66 13.33
C ASP A 147 -8.06 -6.41 13.80
N TRP A 148 -7.83 -5.45 12.92
CA TRP A 148 -7.22 -4.17 13.30
C TRP A 148 -8.14 -3.32 14.17
N ILE A 149 -9.45 -3.45 13.98
CA ILE A 149 -10.46 -2.72 14.76
C ILE A 149 -10.58 -3.34 16.14
N ASP A 150 -10.64 -4.67 16.21
CA ASP A 150 -10.84 -5.41 17.46
C ASP A 150 -9.59 -5.40 18.36
N ASN A 151 -8.39 -5.41 17.75
CA ASN A 151 -7.11 -5.42 18.43
C ASN A 151 -6.48 -4.02 18.40
N ASP A 152 -7.15 -3.04 18.98
CA ASP A 152 -6.66 -1.67 19.05
C ASP A 152 -5.47 -1.57 20.02
N ASP A 153 -4.27 -1.55 19.44
CA ASP A 153 -3.00 -1.45 20.18
C ASP A 153 -2.40 -0.04 20.10
N SER A 154 -3.16 0.95 19.63
CA SER A 154 -2.70 2.33 19.49
C SER A 154 -2.28 2.97 20.79
N LEU A 155 -2.70 2.41 21.92
CA LEU A 155 -2.37 2.88 23.28
C LEU A 155 -1.23 2.05 23.91
N SER A 156 -0.66 1.06 23.20
CA SER A 156 0.49 0.30 23.69
C SER A 156 1.76 1.14 23.59
N ASP A 157 2.80 0.76 24.35
CA ASP A 157 4.12 1.39 24.27
C ASP A 157 4.87 1.06 22.97
N GLU A 158 4.32 0.17 22.14
CA GLU A 158 4.88 -0.15 20.84
C GLU A 158 4.51 0.92 19.80
N LEU A 159 5.42 1.15 18.86
CA LEU A 159 5.28 2.16 17.81
C LEU A 159 4.25 1.75 16.76
N GLY A 160 3.01 2.00 17.06
CA GLY A 160 1.90 1.90 16.10
C GLY A 160 1.49 0.47 15.76
N TYR A 161 0.48 0.38 14.95
CA TYR A 161 -0.08 -0.89 14.53
C TYR A 161 0.91 -1.73 13.74
#